data_0eb62facfd5b57888869a229ca7aaa00
#
_entry.id   0eb62facfd5b57888869a229ca7aaa00
#
_cell.length_a   1.000
_cell.length_b   1.000
_cell.length_c   1.000
_cell.angle_alpha   90.00
_cell.angle_beta   90.00
_cell.angle_gamma   90.00
#
_symmetry.space_group_name_H-M   'P 1'
#
loop_
_entity.id
_entity.type
_entity.pdbx_description
1 polymer ?
#
loop_
_entity_poly.entity_id
_entity_poly.type
_entity_poly.pdbx_seq_one_letter_code
_entity_poly.pdbx_strand_id
1 'polypeptide(L)'
;MRRNAILLSAIAVSALAAIAAFAQAQGGNVRAEDVTFLGQPVTRLQIVRGREIYAQNCASCHGANLEGQPDWKRRLESGRMPAPPHDESGHTWHHSDQDLFAITKLGVGGVVPGYESDMLAFGEILSDEEIAAVLAFIKSTWPERQRDAQARIRAKEGGG
;
A
#
# COMPACT_ATOMS: atom_id res chain seq x y z
N MET A 1 -2.37 -59.73 -0.37
CA MET A 1 -1.92 -58.57 0.41
C MET A 1 -1.14 -57.47 -0.37
N ARG A 2 -1.01 -57.50 -1.71
CA ARG A 2 -0.24 -56.49 -2.51
C ARG A 2 -1.09 -55.44 -3.22
N ARG A 3 -2.41 -55.54 -3.25
CA ARG A 3 -3.29 -54.63 -3.97
C ARG A 3 -3.66 -53.34 -3.20
N ASN A 4 -3.56 -53.36 -1.87
CA ASN A 4 -3.97 -52.21 -1.04
C ASN A 4 -2.86 -51.17 -0.84
N ALA A 5 -1.58 -51.54 -1.03
CA ALA A 5 -0.46 -50.59 -0.90
C ALA A 5 -0.35 -49.60 -2.04
N ILE A 6 -0.80 -50.00 -3.26
CA ILE A 6 -0.73 -49.11 -4.46
C ILE A 6 -1.81 -48.00 -4.41
N LEU A 7 -2.99 -48.32 -3.84
CA LEU A 7 -4.09 -47.31 -3.72
C LEU A 7 -3.78 -46.20 -2.72
N LEU A 8 -3.10 -46.52 -1.62
CA LEU A 8 -2.71 -45.54 -0.59
C LEU A 8 -1.64 -44.54 -1.11
N SER A 9 -0.71 -45.03 -1.93
CA SER A 9 0.33 -44.18 -2.52
C SER A 9 -0.24 -43.19 -3.55
N ALA A 10 -1.25 -43.57 -4.33
CA ALA A 10 -1.88 -42.69 -5.33
C ALA A 10 -2.68 -41.54 -4.68
N ILE A 11 -3.34 -41.82 -3.54
CA ILE A 11 -4.12 -40.80 -2.82
C ILE A 11 -3.19 -39.77 -2.16
N ALA A 12 -2.05 -40.17 -1.62
CA ALA A 12 -1.09 -39.25 -0.98
C ALA A 12 -0.44 -38.29 -1.99
N VAL A 13 -0.11 -38.76 -3.20
CA VAL A 13 0.46 -37.92 -4.26
C VAL A 13 -0.56 -36.90 -4.78
N SER A 14 -1.82 -37.28 -4.90
CA SER A 14 -2.90 -36.36 -5.36
C SER A 14 -3.20 -35.26 -4.35
N ALA A 15 -3.12 -35.56 -3.03
CA ALA A 15 -3.33 -34.58 -1.97
C ALA A 15 -2.21 -33.52 -1.92
N LEU A 16 -0.95 -33.94 -2.11
CA LEU A 16 0.20 -33.03 -2.14
C LEU A 16 0.16 -32.09 -3.36
N ALA A 17 -0.26 -32.59 -4.53
CA ALA A 17 -0.42 -31.77 -5.73
C ALA A 17 -1.55 -30.72 -5.57
N ALA A 18 -2.65 -31.07 -4.91
CA ALA A 18 -3.76 -30.14 -4.63
C ALA A 18 -3.36 -29.03 -3.65
N ILE A 19 -2.57 -29.33 -2.62
CA ILE A 19 -2.07 -28.35 -1.65
C ILE A 19 -1.11 -27.35 -2.34
N ALA A 20 -0.23 -27.83 -3.21
CA ALA A 20 0.68 -26.98 -3.99
C ALA A 20 -0.07 -26.05 -4.94
N ALA A 21 -1.14 -26.52 -5.61
CA ALA A 21 -1.97 -25.73 -6.51
C ALA A 21 -2.80 -24.67 -5.75
N PHE A 22 -3.25 -24.97 -4.52
CA PHE A 22 -4.00 -24.02 -3.70
C PHE A 22 -3.12 -22.88 -3.16
N ALA A 23 -1.84 -23.14 -2.89
CA ALA A 23 -0.88 -22.11 -2.48
C ALA A 23 -0.54 -21.11 -3.60
N GLN A 24 -0.70 -21.49 -4.87
CA GLN A 24 -0.46 -20.60 -6.01
C GLN A 24 -1.68 -19.74 -6.40
N ALA A 25 -2.88 -20.08 -5.93
CA ALA A 25 -4.12 -19.34 -6.20
C ALA A 25 -4.37 -18.18 -5.23
N GLN A 26 -3.53 -17.99 -4.23
CA GLN A 26 -3.63 -16.93 -3.24
C GLN A 26 -2.91 -15.66 -3.73
N GLY A 27 -3.62 -14.85 -4.53
CA GLY A 27 -3.29 -13.44 -4.77
C GLY A 27 -1.92 -13.18 -5.38
N GLY A 28 -1.86 -12.47 -6.49
CA GLY A 28 -0.62 -12.01 -7.10
C GLY A 28 0.25 -11.31 -6.05
N ASN A 29 1.20 -12.05 -5.49
CA ASN A 29 2.15 -11.55 -4.52
C ASN A 29 3.04 -10.56 -5.27
N VAL A 30 2.70 -9.28 -5.21
CA VAL A 30 3.58 -8.22 -5.73
C VAL A 30 4.93 -8.42 -5.07
N ARG A 31 5.94 -8.74 -5.86
CA ARG A 31 7.28 -8.90 -5.35
C ARG A 31 7.76 -7.50 -4.95
N ALA A 32 8.42 -7.40 -3.79
CA ALA A 32 8.99 -6.12 -3.35
C ALA A 32 9.88 -5.49 -4.43
N GLU A 33 10.56 -6.31 -5.21
CA GLU A 33 11.42 -5.93 -6.34
C GLU A 33 10.67 -5.22 -7.49
N ASP A 34 9.33 -5.35 -7.56
CA ASP A 34 8.50 -4.68 -8.57
C ASP A 34 8.05 -3.28 -8.12
N VAL A 35 8.40 -2.86 -6.91
CA VAL A 35 8.03 -1.56 -6.35
C VAL A 35 9.25 -0.66 -6.23
N THR A 36 9.11 0.57 -6.72
CA THR A 36 10.09 1.64 -6.45
C THR A 36 9.42 2.76 -5.69
N PHE A 37 10.14 3.42 -4.79
CA PHE A 37 9.70 4.63 -4.12
C PHE A 37 10.82 5.68 -4.14
N LEU A 38 10.49 6.92 -4.51
CA LEU A 38 11.45 8.02 -4.76
C LEU A 38 12.60 7.61 -5.71
N GLY A 39 12.31 6.73 -6.68
CA GLY A 39 13.29 6.23 -7.64
C GLY A 39 14.20 5.11 -7.15
N GLN A 40 14.05 4.66 -5.90
CA GLN A 40 14.83 3.57 -5.33
C GLN A 40 14.02 2.27 -5.28
N PRO A 41 14.62 1.11 -5.55
CA PRO A 41 13.97 -0.19 -5.32
C PRO A 41 13.57 -0.36 -3.86
N VAL A 42 12.39 -0.92 -3.63
CA VAL A 42 11.88 -1.17 -2.28
C VAL A 42 12.22 -2.59 -1.86
N THR A 43 12.75 -2.75 -0.65
CA THR A 43 13.05 -4.06 -0.08
C THR A 43 11.83 -4.65 0.64
N ARG A 44 11.79 -5.99 0.74
CA ARG A 44 10.76 -6.67 1.54
C ARG A 44 10.74 -6.22 3.00
N LEU A 45 11.91 -5.92 3.57
CA LEU A 45 12.02 -5.44 4.95
C LEU A 45 11.37 -4.07 5.12
N GLN A 46 11.56 -3.17 4.17
CA GLN A 46 10.89 -1.85 4.16
C GLN A 46 9.36 -2.00 4.09
N ILE A 47 8.84 -2.92 3.28
CA ILE A 47 7.39 -3.18 3.21
C ILE A 47 6.85 -3.69 4.56
N VAL A 48 7.56 -4.63 5.20
CA VAL A 48 7.15 -5.16 6.52
C VAL A 48 7.16 -4.03 7.56
N ARG A 49 8.24 -3.26 7.62
CA ARG A 49 8.35 -2.11 8.53
C ARG A 49 7.27 -1.06 8.25
N GLY A 50 7.02 -0.76 6.97
CA GLY A 50 5.98 0.19 6.56
C GLY A 50 4.58 -0.25 6.99
N ARG A 51 4.28 -1.54 6.94
CA ARG A 51 3.01 -2.10 7.45
C ARG A 51 2.85 -1.87 8.96
N GLU A 52 3.90 -2.07 9.73
CA GLU A 52 3.89 -1.83 11.18
C GLU A 52 3.64 -0.35 11.49
N ILE A 53 4.35 0.54 10.79
CA ILE A 53 4.19 2.00 10.92
C ILE A 53 2.77 2.42 10.54
N TYR A 54 2.23 1.87 9.43
CA TYR A 54 0.85 2.13 9.00
C TYR A 54 -0.16 1.76 10.09
N ALA A 55 -0.04 0.58 10.66
CA ALA A 55 -0.94 0.11 11.71
C ALA A 55 -0.92 1.00 12.96
N GLN A 56 0.24 1.58 13.30
CA GLN A 56 0.42 2.40 14.48
C GLN A 56 0.01 3.86 14.29
N ASN A 57 0.18 4.41 13.07
CA ASN A 57 0.09 5.86 12.85
C ASN A 57 -0.99 6.28 11.85
N CYS A 58 -1.41 5.41 10.95
CA CYS A 58 -2.27 5.76 9.81
C CYS A 58 -3.64 5.08 9.85
N ALA A 59 -3.67 3.82 10.31
CA ALA A 59 -4.85 2.96 10.22
C ALA A 59 -6.07 3.49 11.00
N SER A 60 -5.87 4.27 12.06
CA SER A 60 -6.97 4.86 12.85
C SER A 60 -7.85 5.81 12.03
N CYS A 61 -7.28 6.47 11.02
CA CYS A 61 -8.00 7.37 10.12
C CYS A 61 -8.24 6.75 8.74
N HIS A 62 -7.22 6.08 8.17
CA HIS A 62 -7.27 5.57 6.81
C HIS A 62 -7.78 4.12 6.69
N GLY A 63 -8.20 3.52 7.83
CA GLY A 63 -8.70 2.15 7.88
C GLY A 63 -7.58 1.10 7.98
N ALA A 64 -7.86 0.00 8.68
CA ALA A 64 -6.88 -1.07 8.89
C ALA A 64 -6.53 -1.84 7.59
N ASN A 65 -7.43 -1.82 6.62
CA ASN A 65 -7.27 -2.43 5.30
C ASN A 65 -7.13 -1.37 4.20
N LEU A 66 -6.70 -0.15 4.52
CA LEU A 66 -6.52 0.96 3.58
C LEU A 66 -7.82 1.54 3.00
N GLU A 67 -8.98 1.19 3.55
CA GLU A 67 -10.32 1.47 3.05
C GLU A 67 -10.78 2.92 3.24
N GLY A 68 -10.10 3.70 4.07
CA GLY A 68 -10.47 5.10 4.39
C GLY A 68 -11.73 5.20 5.26
N GLN A 69 -12.25 6.42 5.35
CA GLN A 69 -13.50 6.71 6.06
C GLN A 69 -14.70 6.66 5.10
N PRO A 70 -15.92 6.38 5.62
CA PRO A 70 -17.14 6.45 4.82
C PRO A 70 -17.30 7.84 4.18
N ASP A 71 -17.91 7.88 2.99
CA ASP A 71 -18.20 9.11 2.25
C ASP A 71 -17.00 10.07 2.07
N TRP A 72 -15.77 9.54 2.00
CA TRP A 72 -14.53 10.31 1.97
C TRP A 72 -14.45 11.40 0.89
N LYS A 73 -15.32 11.36 -0.13
CA LYS A 73 -15.45 12.39 -1.17
C LYS A 73 -16.34 13.55 -0.77
N ARG A 74 -17.01 13.48 0.38
CA ARG A 74 -17.95 14.48 0.88
C ARG A 74 -17.37 15.19 2.10
N ARG A 75 -17.38 16.53 2.09
CA ARG A 75 -16.92 17.30 3.25
C ARG A 75 -17.81 17.05 4.47
N LEU A 76 -17.17 16.99 5.62
CA LEU A 76 -17.80 17.00 6.93
C LEU A 76 -18.48 18.38 7.18
N GLU A 77 -19.32 18.47 8.20
CA GLU A 77 -19.93 19.73 8.64
C GLU A 77 -18.87 20.78 9.04
N SER A 78 -17.70 20.32 9.53
CA SER A 78 -16.53 21.15 9.81
C SER A 78 -15.87 21.78 8.56
N GLY A 79 -16.26 21.39 7.37
CA GLY A 79 -15.63 21.76 6.11
C GLY A 79 -14.41 20.91 5.72
N ARG A 80 -13.90 20.05 6.63
CA ARG A 80 -12.75 19.17 6.38
C ARG A 80 -13.16 17.93 5.60
N MET A 81 -12.19 17.28 4.94
CA MET A 81 -12.43 16.03 4.24
C MET A 81 -12.14 14.84 5.17
N PRO A 82 -12.99 13.80 5.14
CA PRO A 82 -12.65 12.52 5.77
C PRO A 82 -11.37 11.93 5.16
N ALA A 83 -10.71 11.05 5.91
CA ALA A 83 -9.51 10.38 5.44
C ALA A 83 -9.81 9.47 4.23
N PRO A 84 -9.15 9.67 3.07
CA PRO A 84 -9.40 8.87 1.87
C PRO A 84 -8.82 7.46 1.99
N PRO A 85 -9.34 6.50 1.19
CA PRO A 85 -8.70 5.20 1.02
C PRO A 85 -7.29 5.32 0.45
N HIS A 86 -6.43 4.40 0.84
CA HIS A 86 -5.09 4.24 0.28
C HIS A 86 -4.98 3.03 -0.67
N ASP A 87 -6.05 2.25 -0.83
CA ASP A 87 -6.18 1.19 -1.81
C ASP A 87 -6.49 1.74 -3.22
N GLU A 88 -6.83 0.86 -4.16
CA GLU A 88 -7.18 1.24 -5.54
C GLU A 88 -8.46 2.06 -5.67
N SER A 89 -9.34 2.04 -4.66
CA SER A 89 -10.60 2.81 -4.65
C SER A 89 -10.41 4.29 -4.31
N GLY A 90 -9.27 4.61 -3.69
CA GLY A 90 -8.87 5.97 -3.33
C GLY A 90 -8.22 6.73 -4.47
N HIS A 91 -7.52 7.81 -4.11
CA HIS A 91 -6.82 8.65 -5.09
C HIS A 91 -5.32 8.82 -4.79
N THR A 92 -4.75 8.11 -3.81
CA THR A 92 -3.35 8.22 -3.40
C THR A 92 -2.40 7.99 -4.58
N TRP A 93 -2.71 7.05 -5.44
CA TRP A 93 -1.94 6.74 -6.65
C TRP A 93 -2.01 7.80 -7.76
N HIS A 94 -2.78 8.88 -7.57
CA HIS A 94 -2.80 10.06 -8.44
C HIS A 94 -1.71 11.11 -8.09
N HIS A 95 -0.98 10.90 -7.01
CA HIS A 95 0.11 11.79 -6.58
C HIS A 95 1.47 11.16 -6.85
N SER A 96 2.48 11.98 -7.08
CA SER A 96 3.86 11.51 -7.20
C SER A 96 4.40 11.00 -5.86
N ASP A 97 5.51 10.24 -5.89
CA ASP A 97 6.17 9.80 -4.67
C ASP A 97 6.63 11.00 -3.82
N GLN A 98 7.08 12.10 -4.47
CA GLN A 98 7.50 13.35 -3.85
C GLN A 98 6.34 14.05 -3.14
N ASP A 99 5.19 14.17 -3.82
CA ASP A 99 3.99 14.77 -3.22
C ASP A 99 3.51 13.97 -2.02
N LEU A 100 3.42 12.64 -2.15
CA LEU A 100 3.02 11.76 -1.05
C LEU A 100 3.96 11.89 0.14
N PHE A 101 5.26 11.98 -0.11
CA PHE A 101 6.27 12.16 0.92
C PHE A 101 6.09 13.52 1.62
N ALA A 102 5.96 14.60 0.84
CA ALA A 102 5.77 15.94 1.37
C ALA A 102 4.46 16.07 2.18
N ILE A 103 3.35 15.55 1.65
CA ILE A 103 2.04 15.54 2.32
C ILE A 103 2.12 14.78 3.65
N THR A 104 2.78 13.62 3.68
CA THR A 104 2.92 12.85 4.90
C THR A 104 3.81 13.55 5.91
N LYS A 105 4.93 14.11 5.48
CA LYS A 105 5.90 14.79 6.35
C LYS A 105 5.37 16.09 6.93
N LEU A 106 4.72 16.93 6.11
CA LEU A 106 4.32 18.29 6.46
C LEU A 106 2.83 18.43 6.79
N GLY A 107 2.03 17.37 6.59
CA GLY A 107 0.58 17.44 6.60
C GLY A 107 0.04 18.13 5.33
N VAL A 108 -1.26 17.94 5.03
CA VAL A 108 -1.88 18.55 3.84
C VAL A 108 -1.81 20.07 3.90
N GLY A 109 -2.06 20.66 5.07
CA GLY A 109 -2.00 22.13 5.27
C GLY A 109 -0.60 22.71 5.10
N GLY A 110 0.46 21.92 5.29
CA GLY A 110 1.85 22.32 5.07
C GLY A 110 2.23 22.35 3.57
N VAL A 111 1.49 21.61 2.74
CA VAL A 111 1.73 21.53 1.28
C VAL A 111 0.75 22.43 0.51
N VAL A 112 -0.50 22.53 0.99
CA VAL A 112 -1.56 23.35 0.37
C VAL A 112 -1.90 24.51 1.28
N PRO A 113 -1.42 25.74 1.00
CA PRO A 113 -1.66 26.90 1.86
C PRO A 113 -3.16 27.16 2.10
N GLY A 114 -3.54 27.33 3.36
CA GLY A 114 -4.91 27.60 3.76
C GLY A 114 -5.86 26.39 3.73
N TYR A 115 -5.35 25.19 3.45
CA TYR A 115 -6.15 23.96 3.51
C TYR A 115 -6.22 23.43 4.95
N GLU A 116 -7.43 23.35 5.50
CA GLU A 116 -7.68 22.73 6.80
C GLU A 116 -7.83 21.21 6.68
N SER A 117 -7.02 20.47 7.43
CA SER A 117 -7.01 19.02 7.43
C SER A 117 -6.86 18.46 8.85
N ASP A 118 -7.45 17.28 9.08
CA ASP A 118 -7.23 16.50 10.29
C ASP A 118 -5.99 15.59 10.18
N MET A 119 -5.37 15.50 9.00
CA MET A 119 -4.14 14.76 8.81
C MET A 119 -2.96 15.47 9.47
N LEU A 120 -2.32 14.77 10.40
CA LEU A 120 -1.14 15.26 11.11
C LEU A 120 0.07 15.40 10.19
N ALA A 121 0.98 16.31 10.54
CA ALA A 121 2.33 16.31 10.01
C ALA A 121 3.17 15.27 10.75
N PHE A 122 3.74 14.29 10.04
CA PHE A 122 4.48 13.20 10.66
C PHE A 122 5.99 13.44 10.76
N GLY A 123 6.51 14.56 10.24
CA GLY A 123 7.94 14.84 10.22
C GLY A 123 8.62 14.95 11.58
N GLU A 124 7.85 15.24 12.65
CA GLU A 124 8.36 15.24 14.03
C GLU A 124 8.11 13.90 14.76
N ILE A 125 7.41 12.96 14.12
CA ILE A 125 6.99 11.68 14.71
C ILE A 125 7.76 10.51 14.07
N LEU A 126 7.97 10.58 12.76
CA LEU A 126 8.60 9.55 11.93
C LEU A 126 9.83 10.10 11.22
N SER A 127 10.88 9.30 11.13
CA SER A 127 12.04 9.63 10.28
C SER A 127 11.67 9.59 8.80
N ASP A 128 12.51 10.17 7.95
CA ASP A 128 12.32 10.16 6.49
C ASP A 128 12.31 8.73 5.93
N GLU A 129 13.10 7.83 6.48
CA GLU A 129 13.13 6.42 6.14
C GLU A 129 11.83 5.72 6.53
N GLU A 130 11.25 6.08 7.68
CA GLU A 130 9.97 5.51 8.14
C GLU A 130 8.80 6.02 7.30
N ILE A 131 8.80 7.29 6.93
CA ILE A 131 7.83 7.87 5.98
C ILE A 131 7.94 7.17 4.62
N ALA A 132 9.15 6.99 4.10
CA ALA A 132 9.37 6.27 2.85
C ALA A 132 8.90 4.80 2.95
N ALA A 133 9.14 4.14 4.07
CA ALA A 133 8.73 2.75 4.28
C ALA A 133 7.20 2.59 4.33
N VAL A 134 6.47 3.45 5.03
CA VAL A 134 5.00 3.38 5.08
C VAL A 134 4.37 3.67 3.73
N LEU A 135 4.89 4.63 2.96
CA LEU A 135 4.41 4.94 1.62
C LEU A 135 4.75 3.83 0.62
N ALA A 136 5.92 3.21 0.74
CA ALA A 136 6.28 2.02 -0.04
C ALA A 136 5.36 0.82 0.27
N PHE A 137 4.98 0.61 1.54
CA PHE A 137 3.99 -0.39 1.91
C PHE A 137 2.64 -0.11 1.23
N ILE A 138 2.10 1.11 1.33
CA ILE A 138 0.85 1.49 0.67
C ILE A 138 0.93 1.21 -0.83
N LYS A 139 1.98 1.69 -1.50
CA LYS A 139 2.21 1.47 -2.94
C LYS A 139 2.32 0.00 -3.31
N SER A 140 2.88 -0.85 -2.43
CA SER A 140 3.02 -2.29 -2.67
C SER A 140 1.68 -3.04 -2.69
N THR A 141 0.63 -2.45 -2.13
CA THR A 141 -0.73 -3.02 -2.13
C THR A 141 -1.51 -2.72 -3.40
N TRP A 142 -1.06 -1.73 -4.19
CA TRP A 142 -1.79 -1.33 -5.40
C TRP A 142 -1.68 -2.38 -6.50
N PRO A 143 -2.77 -2.62 -7.24
CA PRO A 143 -2.69 -3.35 -8.50
C PRO A 143 -1.72 -2.69 -9.49
N GLU A 144 -1.21 -3.47 -10.43
CA GLU A 144 -0.26 -3.00 -11.45
C GLU A 144 -0.76 -1.75 -12.19
N ARG A 145 -2.04 -1.72 -12.55
CA ARG A 145 -2.67 -0.58 -13.22
C ARG A 145 -2.46 0.75 -12.49
N GLN A 146 -2.61 0.77 -11.15
CA GLN A 146 -2.43 1.97 -10.34
C GLN A 146 -0.97 2.36 -10.24
N ARG A 147 -0.06 1.39 -10.08
CA ARG A 147 1.39 1.63 -10.10
C ARG A 147 1.85 2.22 -11.43
N ASP A 148 1.36 1.70 -12.55
CA ASP A 148 1.64 2.22 -13.88
C ASP A 148 1.09 3.64 -14.09
N ALA A 149 -0.10 3.93 -13.56
CA ALA A 149 -0.67 5.25 -13.61
C ALA A 149 0.20 6.27 -12.86
N GLN A 150 0.64 5.92 -11.64
CA GLN A 150 1.53 6.76 -10.86
C GLN A 150 2.91 6.94 -11.51
N ALA A 151 3.47 5.88 -12.11
CA ALA A 151 4.76 5.98 -12.82
C ALA A 151 4.72 7.00 -13.97
N ARG A 152 3.59 7.14 -14.66
CA ARG A 152 3.39 8.17 -15.70
C ARG A 152 3.35 9.59 -15.14
N ILE A 153 2.87 9.81 -13.91
CA ILE A 153 2.89 11.12 -13.26
C ILE A 153 4.32 11.53 -13.00
N ARG A 154 5.12 10.66 -12.39
CA ARG A 154 6.54 10.88 -12.12
C ARG A 154 7.34 11.20 -13.39
N ALA A 155 7.06 10.51 -14.49
CA ALA A 155 7.75 10.74 -15.76
C ALA A 155 7.49 12.15 -16.33
N LYS A 156 6.31 12.73 -16.08
CA LYS A 156 5.99 14.11 -16.51
C LYS A 156 6.67 15.17 -15.65
N GLU A 157 6.86 14.91 -14.35
CA GLU A 157 7.52 15.83 -13.43
C GLU A 157 9.04 15.87 -13.63
N GLY A 158 9.66 14.73 -14.00
CA GLY A 158 11.10 14.63 -14.25
C GLY A 158 11.55 15.08 -15.66
N GLY A 159 10.64 15.47 -16.52
CA GLY A 159 10.91 15.90 -17.90
C GLY A 159 10.79 17.41 -18.15
N GLY A 160 10.75 18.23 -17.10
CA GLY A 160 10.69 19.69 -17.15
C GLY A 160 12.05 20.35 -16.88
#